data_5aa3f5acef0861500a14aca11299eae6
#
_entry.id   5aa3f5acef0861500a14aca11299eae6
#
_cell.length_a   1.000
_cell.length_b   1.000
_cell.length_c   1.000
_cell.angle_alpha   90.00
_cell.angle_beta   90.00
_cell.angle_gamma   90.00
#
_symmetry.space_group_name_H-M   'P 1'
#
loop_
_entity.id
_entity.type
_entity.pdbx_description
1 polymer ?
#
loop_
_entity_poly.entity_id
_entity_poly.type
_entity_poly.pdbx_seq_one_letter_code
_entity_poly.pdbx_strand_id
1 'polypeptide(L)'
;MSHVKAVRALAKVGRTLEARILVRNCFENSFYVARLAKDGNKFVMEMLEDEKKRRVARGQLLFEHQLVMEDETESKFRQWMKDHKDWKKGETLSPKGIVSKTSVEKSYVFYSELSVDAHPSTDTLSRYLLPADEQGRPGIDLEPPLKPEELIDTLNLNACAVLGILFGVNDVMEAEASQMLTDLANEYQALEKRGRKPTDKQEDGERGVQ
;
A
#
# COMPACT_ATOMS: atom_id res chain seq x y z
N MET A 1 3.25 11.13 7.63
CA MET A 1 4.58 11.72 7.26
C MET A 1 5.76 10.76 7.42
N SER A 2 5.75 9.80 8.37
CA SER A 2 6.86 8.82 8.56
C SER A 2 7.09 7.90 7.36
N HIS A 3 6.02 7.34 6.76
CA HIS A 3 6.12 6.47 5.58
C HIS A 3 6.79 7.15 4.39
N VAL A 4 6.46 8.42 4.11
CA VAL A 4 7.09 9.18 3.00
C VAL A 4 8.60 9.31 3.18
N LYS A 5 9.05 9.60 4.41
CA LYS A 5 10.48 9.67 4.71
C LYS A 5 11.14 8.30 4.58
N ALA A 6 10.47 7.23 5.00
CA ALA A 6 10.96 5.86 4.87
C ALA A 6 11.04 5.42 3.40
N VAL A 7 10.03 5.71 2.58
CA VAL A 7 10.07 5.44 1.13
C VAL A 7 11.28 6.12 0.48
N ARG A 8 11.52 7.41 0.78
CA ARG A 8 12.69 8.12 0.25
C ARG A 8 14.02 7.53 0.72
N ALA A 9 14.10 7.08 1.97
CA ALA A 9 15.31 6.46 2.50
C ALA A 9 15.59 5.12 1.82
N LEU A 10 14.58 4.27 1.66
CA LEU A 10 14.68 2.98 0.97
C LEU A 10 15.04 3.16 -0.51
N ALA A 11 14.41 4.12 -1.19
CA ALA A 11 14.71 4.47 -2.58
C ALA A 11 16.18 4.85 -2.78
N LYS A 12 16.75 5.64 -1.85
CA LYS A 12 18.16 6.06 -1.92
C LYS A 12 19.16 4.90 -1.80
N VAL A 13 18.79 3.82 -1.13
CA VAL A 13 19.64 2.63 -0.94
C VAL A 13 19.23 1.47 -1.84
N GLY A 14 18.37 1.71 -2.84
CA GLY A 14 17.99 0.71 -3.83
C GLY A 14 16.99 -0.33 -3.35
N ARG A 15 16.37 -0.15 -2.18
CA ARG A 15 15.37 -1.08 -1.60
C ARG A 15 13.97 -0.77 -2.15
N THR A 16 13.80 -1.00 -3.45
CA THR A 16 12.56 -0.62 -4.17
C THR A 16 11.36 -1.44 -3.73
N LEU A 17 11.53 -2.75 -3.54
CA LEU A 17 10.43 -3.63 -3.11
C LEU A 17 9.85 -3.21 -1.75
N GLU A 18 10.72 -2.95 -0.79
CA GLU A 18 10.33 -2.49 0.55
C GLU A 18 9.67 -1.10 0.49
N ALA A 19 10.16 -0.24 -0.41
CA ALA A 19 9.53 1.05 -0.65
C ALA A 19 8.11 0.89 -1.22
N ARG A 20 7.89 -0.02 -2.18
CA ARG A 20 6.57 -0.31 -2.77
C ARG A 20 5.57 -0.82 -1.74
N ILE A 21 6.00 -1.66 -0.80
CA ILE A 21 5.16 -2.12 0.33
C ILE A 21 4.69 -0.92 1.19
N LEU A 22 5.58 0.04 1.46
CA LEU A 22 5.21 1.25 2.20
C LEU A 22 4.29 2.18 1.39
N VAL A 23 4.50 2.29 0.08
CA VAL A 23 3.62 3.07 -0.81
C VAL A 23 2.21 2.48 -0.82
N ARG A 24 2.08 1.14 -0.85
CA ARG A 24 0.79 0.47 -0.68
C ARG A 24 0.07 0.92 0.60
N ASN A 25 0.78 1.00 1.72
CA ASN A 25 0.21 1.49 2.98
C ASN A 25 -0.19 2.98 2.90
N CYS A 26 0.53 3.80 2.11
CA CYS A 26 0.11 5.17 1.85
C CYS A 26 -1.21 5.24 1.09
N PHE A 27 -1.44 4.36 0.10
CA PHE A 27 -2.74 4.26 -0.58
C PHE A 27 -3.86 3.84 0.37
N GLU A 28 -3.63 2.84 1.24
CA GLU A 28 -4.63 2.48 2.27
C GLU A 28 -5.01 3.69 3.12
N ASN A 29 -4.03 4.45 3.60
CA ASN A 29 -4.29 5.67 4.36
C ASN A 29 -5.10 6.70 3.55
N SER A 30 -4.82 6.87 2.25
CA SER A 30 -5.58 7.77 1.39
C SER A 30 -7.05 7.32 1.25
N PHE A 31 -7.32 6.01 1.19
CA PHE A 31 -8.67 5.46 1.15
C PHE A 31 -9.46 5.75 2.42
N TYR A 32 -8.82 5.55 3.58
CA TYR A 32 -9.44 5.84 4.87
C TYR A 32 -9.79 7.33 5.01
N VAL A 33 -8.86 8.21 4.65
CA VAL A 33 -9.09 9.66 4.75
C VAL A 33 -10.16 10.13 3.77
N ALA A 34 -10.14 9.64 2.52
CA ALA A 34 -11.16 9.96 1.53
C ALA A 34 -12.56 9.45 1.94
N ARG A 35 -12.63 8.27 2.56
CA ARG A 35 -13.89 7.73 3.10
C ARG A 35 -14.37 8.54 4.30
N LEU A 36 -13.45 8.95 5.17
CA LEU A 36 -13.77 9.80 6.32
C LEU A 36 -14.29 11.18 5.86
N ALA A 37 -13.65 11.80 4.88
CA ALA A 37 -14.11 13.06 4.29
C ALA A 37 -15.54 12.94 3.72
N LYS A 38 -15.88 11.79 3.13
CA LYS A 38 -17.18 11.55 2.51
C LYS A 38 -18.28 11.25 3.52
N ASP A 39 -18.03 10.32 4.44
CA ASP A 39 -19.07 9.71 5.29
C ASP A 39 -18.97 10.12 6.78
N GLY A 40 -17.92 10.85 7.16
CA GLY A 40 -17.75 11.42 8.50
C GLY A 40 -17.93 10.39 9.61
N ASN A 41 -18.74 10.75 10.61
CA ASN A 41 -19.00 9.92 11.79
C ASN A 41 -19.56 8.54 11.46
N LYS A 42 -20.29 8.38 10.35
CA LYS A 42 -20.77 7.05 9.93
C LYS A 42 -19.62 6.11 9.68
N PHE A 43 -18.58 6.55 8.97
CA PHE A 43 -17.42 5.72 8.71
C PHE A 43 -16.60 5.45 9.99
N VAL A 44 -16.53 6.42 10.92
CA VAL A 44 -15.90 6.19 12.23
C VAL A 44 -16.59 5.03 12.97
N MET A 45 -17.92 4.99 12.95
CA MET A 45 -18.66 3.88 13.56
C MET A 45 -18.40 2.54 12.86
N GLU A 46 -18.32 2.53 11.52
CA GLU A 46 -17.95 1.33 10.76
C GLU A 46 -16.53 0.84 11.13
N MET A 47 -15.55 1.73 11.31
CA MET A 47 -14.20 1.38 11.75
C MET A 47 -14.18 0.79 13.17
N LEU A 48 -14.97 1.37 14.10
CA LEU A 48 -15.08 0.85 15.46
C LEU A 48 -15.69 -0.56 15.49
N GLU A 49 -16.71 -0.81 14.68
CA GLU A 49 -17.30 -2.15 14.55
C GLU A 49 -16.33 -3.15 13.91
N ASP A 50 -15.58 -2.74 12.90
CA ASP A 50 -14.54 -3.57 12.28
C ASP A 50 -13.44 -3.94 13.28
N GLU A 51 -12.95 -2.98 14.08
CA GLU A 51 -11.95 -3.25 15.12
C GLU A 51 -12.45 -4.24 16.17
N LYS A 52 -13.72 -4.14 16.59
CA LYS A 52 -14.32 -5.12 17.49
C LYS A 52 -14.28 -6.53 16.91
N LYS A 53 -14.68 -6.70 15.64
CA LYS A 53 -14.65 -7.98 14.93
C LYS A 53 -13.24 -8.55 14.85
N ARG A 54 -12.26 -7.72 14.45
CA ARG A 54 -10.84 -8.09 14.35
C ARG A 54 -10.27 -8.49 15.70
N ARG A 55 -10.65 -7.80 16.77
CA ARG A 55 -10.22 -8.10 18.13
C ARG A 55 -10.71 -9.46 18.59
N VAL A 56 -11.98 -9.77 18.33
CA VAL A 56 -12.56 -11.10 18.64
C VAL A 56 -11.89 -12.19 17.79
N ALA A 57 -11.66 -11.96 16.49
CA ALA A 57 -11.00 -12.93 15.62
C ALA A 57 -9.55 -13.22 16.08
N ARG A 58 -8.77 -12.16 16.42
CA ARG A 58 -7.42 -12.35 16.99
C ARG A 58 -7.44 -13.13 18.29
N GLY A 59 -8.39 -12.83 19.16
CA GLY A 59 -8.55 -13.56 20.41
C GLY A 59 -8.80 -15.06 20.21
N GLN A 60 -9.60 -15.41 19.20
CA GLN A 60 -9.81 -16.83 18.85
C GLN A 60 -8.54 -17.52 18.42
N LEU A 61 -7.74 -16.89 17.53
CA LEU A 61 -6.48 -17.45 17.08
C LEU A 61 -5.52 -17.72 18.24
N LEU A 62 -5.49 -16.83 19.27
CA LEU A 62 -4.68 -17.04 20.46
C LEU A 62 -5.08 -18.31 21.20
N PHE A 63 -6.39 -18.60 21.30
CA PHE A 63 -6.88 -19.83 21.94
C PHE A 63 -6.65 -21.07 21.08
N GLU A 64 -6.92 -20.99 19.78
CA GLU A 64 -6.74 -22.10 18.84
C GLU A 64 -5.28 -22.57 18.79
N HIS A 65 -4.34 -21.63 18.88
CA HIS A 65 -2.89 -21.92 18.84
C HIS A 65 -2.26 -22.12 20.24
N GLN A 66 -3.08 -22.13 21.30
CA GLN A 66 -2.60 -22.32 22.70
C GLN A 66 -1.42 -21.37 23.05
N LEU A 67 -1.44 -20.16 22.49
CA LEU A 67 -0.46 -19.14 22.81
C LEU A 67 -0.71 -18.64 24.23
N VAL A 68 0.19 -19.00 25.12
CA VAL A 68 0.11 -19.01 26.58
C VAL A 68 -0.35 -17.66 27.14
N MET A 69 -1.40 -17.70 27.91
CA MET A 69 -1.75 -16.69 28.89
C MET A 69 -1.70 -17.34 30.28
N GLU A 70 -1.39 -16.55 31.30
CA GLU A 70 -1.58 -16.97 32.68
C GLU A 70 -3.07 -17.35 32.90
N ASP A 71 -3.35 -18.40 33.68
CA ASP A 71 -4.70 -18.97 33.87
C ASP A 71 -5.77 -17.93 34.19
N GLU A 72 -5.44 -16.95 35.03
CA GLU A 72 -6.34 -15.87 35.39
C GLU A 72 -6.67 -14.95 34.21
N THR A 73 -5.66 -14.58 33.43
CA THR A 73 -5.80 -13.73 32.23
C THR A 73 -6.60 -14.46 31.16
N GLU A 74 -6.36 -15.75 30.98
CA GLU A 74 -7.09 -16.58 30.03
C GLU A 74 -8.57 -16.68 30.42
N SER A 75 -8.89 -16.91 31.69
CA SER A 75 -10.25 -17.00 32.18
C SER A 75 -11.05 -15.72 31.94
N LYS A 76 -10.47 -14.56 32.28
CA LYS A 76 -11.06 -13.24 32.05
C LYS A 76 -11.30 -13.00 30.56
N PHE A 77 -10.32 -13.37 29.72
CA PHE A 77 -10.43 -13.18 28.28
C PHE A 77 -11.46 -14.13 27.65
N ARG A 78 -11.56 -15.38 28.09
CA ARG A 78 -12.61 -16.32 27.67
C ARG A 78 -14.01 -15.80 28.03
N GLN A 79 -14.18 -15.23 29.21
CA GLN A 79 -15.44 -14.61 29.62
C GLN A 79 -15.76 -13.42 28.72
N TRP A 80 -14.80 -12.53 28.51
CA TRP A 80 -14.94 -11.38 27.59
C TRP A 80 -15.36 -11.82 26.17
N MET A 81 -14.74 -12.88 25.63
CA MET A 81 -15.07 -13.44 24.32
C MET A 81 -16.51 -13.97 24.26
N LYS A 82 -17.01 -14.59 25.34
CA LYS A 82 -18.41 -15.07 25.45
C LYS A 82 -19.37 -13.88 25.43
N ASP A 83 -19.06 -12.84 26.17
CA ASP A 83 -19.90 -11.65 26.31
C ASP A 83 -20.00 -10.88 25.00
N HIS A 84 -18.98 -11.02 24.11
CA HIS A 84 -18.88 -10.30 22.84
C HIS A 84 -18.96 -11.22 21.60
N LYS A 85 -19.50 -12.41 21.75
CA LYS A 85 -19.64 -13.40 20.66
C LYS A 85 -20.37 -12.85 19.41
N ASP A 86 -21.28 -11.91 19.60
CA ASP A 86 -22.06 -11.31 18.52
C ASP A 86 -21.24 -10.34 17.67
N TRP A 87 -20.08 -9.87 18.14
CA TRP A 87 -19.18 -9.02 17.37
C TRP A 87 -18.52 -9.72 16.16
N LYS A 88 -18.60 -11.05 16.08
CA LYS A 88 -18.09 -11.83 14.93
C LYS A 88 -18.91 -11.68 13.66
N LYS A 89 -20.15 -11.22 13.77
CA LYS A 89 -21.11 -11.19 12.66
C LYS A 89 -20.80 -10.05 11.69
N GLY A 90 -20.83 -10.36 10.39
CA GLY A 90 -20.69 -9.44 9.30
C GLY A 90 -19.28 -9.36 8.69
N GLU A 91 -19.21 -8.74 7.52
CA GLU A 91 -17.95 -8.56 6.79
C GLU A 91 -17.04 -7.54 7.48
N THR A 92 -15.72 -7.75 7.35
CA THR A 92 -14.70 -6.79 7.75
C THR A 92 -14.51 -5.75 6.65
N LEU A 93 -14.04 -4.57 7.04
CA LEU A 93 -13.70 -3.52 6.08
C LEU A 93 -12.53 -3.99 5.19
N SER A 94 -12.77 -4.00 3.88
CA SER A 94 -11.75 -4.29 2.89
C SER A 94 -11.29 -2.99 2.21
N PRO A 95 -10.04 -2.90 1.73
CA PRO A 95 -9.57 -1.70 1.02
C PRO A 95 -10.47 -1.33 -0.17
N LYS A 96 -10.95 -2.33 -0.93
CA LYS A 96 -11.91 -2.13 -2.03
C LYS A 96 -13.23 -1.53 -1.55
N GLY A 97 -13.77 -2.06 -0.45
CA GLY A 97 -15.02 -1.55 0.14
C GLY A 97 -14.87 -0.14 0.69
N ILE A 98 -13.72 0.17 1.29
CA ILE A 98 -13.43 1.51 1.84
C ILE A 98 -13.35 2.55 0.72
N VAL A 99 -12.60 2.26 -0.35
CA VAL A 99 -12.35 3.23 -1.44
C VAL A 99 -13.54 3.41 -2.36
N SER A 100 -14.48 2.46 -2.38
CA SER A 100 -15.63 2.47 -3.28
C SER A 100 -16.45 3.76 -3.14
N LYS A 101 -16.76 4.37 -4.29
CA LYS A 101 -17.52 5.62 -4.40
C LYS A 101 -16.87 6.83 -3.71
N THR A 102 -15.56 6.78 -3.42
CA THR A 102 -14.79 7.95 -2.98
C THR A 102 -14.16 8.68 -4.17
N SER A 103 -13.62 9.87 -3.94
CA SER A 103 -12.89 10.66 -4.95
C SER A 103 -11.61 9.94 -5.46
N VAL A 104 -11.05 9.03 -4.66
CA VAL A 104 -9.83 8.28 -4.99
C VAL A 104 -10.08 6.84 -5.42
N GLU A 105 -11.31 6.46 -5.74
CA GLU A 105 -11.68 5.07 -6.09
C GLU A 105 -10.81 4.48 -7.21
N LYS A 106 -10.51 5.27 -8.23
CA LYS A 106 -9.67 4.83 -9.36
C LYS A 106 -8.25 4.44 -8.96
N SER A 107 -7.73 4.97 -7.86
CA SER A 107 -6.40 4.65 -7.38
C SER A 107 -6.29 3.25 -6.75
N TYR A 108 -7.42 2.54 -6.60
CA TYR A 108 -7.43 1.15 -6.18
C TYR A 108 -6.63 0.23 -7.11
N VAL A 109 -6.52 0.55 -8.39
CA VAL A 109 -5.71 -0.22 -9.35
C VAL A 109 -4.23 -0.24 -8.92
N PHE A 110 -3.68 0.90 -8.51
CA PHE A 110 -2.29 1.00 -8.04
C PHE A 110 -2.08 0.26 -6.72
N TYR A 111 -3.04 0.38 -5.80
CA TYR A 111 -3.03 -0.42 -4.57
C TYR A 111 -3.02 -1.92 -4.86
N SER A 112 -3.84 -2.37 -5.80
CA SER A 112 -3.93 -3.79 -6.19
C SER A 112 -2.61 -4.29 -6.77
N GLU A 113 -1.97 -3.51 -7.63
CA GLU A 113 -0.64 -3.81 -8.18
C GLU A 113 0.41 -3.92 -7.08
N LEU A 114 0.50 -2.92 -6.21
CA LEU A 114 1.45 -2.92 -5.09
C LEU A 114 1.16 -4.03 -4.06
N SER A 115 -0.06 -4.57 -4.02
CA SER A 115 -0.40 -5.68 -3.13
C SER A 115 0.27 -6.98 -3.53
N VAL A 116 0.61 -7.16 -4.81
CA VAL A 116 1.39 -8.31 -5.29
C VAL A 116 2.77 -8.33 -4.63
N ASP A 117 3.39 -7.16 -4.47
CA ASP A 117 4.72 -7.01 -3.86
C ASP A 117 4.71 -7.25 -2.34
N ALA A 118 3.58 -7.06 -1.68
CA ALA A 118 3.43 -7.24 -0.24
C ALA A 118 3.18 -8.70 0.19
N HIS A 119 2.92 -9.58 -0.76
CA HIS A 119 2.66 -11.00 -0.52
C HIS A 119 3.65 -11.88 -1.29
N PRO A 120 4.04 -13.04 -0.73
CA PRO A 120 4.82 -14.01 -1.49
C PRO A 120 4.04 -14.45 -2.73
N SER A 121 4.47 -14.00 -3.89
CA SER A 121 3.91 -14.36 -5.19
C SER A 121 5.04 -14.90 -6.09
N THR A 122 4.67 -15.58 -7.15
CA THR A 122 5.65 -16.04 -8.15
C THR A 122 6.44 -14.86 -8.71
N ASP A 123 5.76 -13.73 -8.97
CA ASP A 123 6.40 -12.53 -9.51
C ASP A 123 7.39 -11.90 -8.51
N THR A 124 6.99 -11.81 -7.23
CA THR A 124 7.87 -11.30 -6.18
C THR A 124 9.07 -12.21 -5.96
N LEU A 125 8.85 -13.52 -5.91
CA LEU A 125 9.92 -14.49 -5.71
C LEU A 125 10.86 -14.57 -6.92
N SER A 126 10.35 -14.43 -8.15
CA SER A 126 11.16 -14.47 -9.37
C SER A 126 12.23 -13.38 -9.42
N ARG A 127 12.05 -12.28 -8.70
CA ARG A 127 13.05 -11.20 -8.57
C ARG A 127 14.36 -11.66 -7.93
N TYR A 128 14.27 -12.66 -7.08
CA TYR A 128 15.39 -13.23 -6.33
C TYR A 128 15.99 -14.47 -6.98
N LEU A 129 15.38 -14.97 -8.06
CA LEU A 129 15.87 -16.16 -8.74
C LEU A 129 16.93 -15.79 -9.78
N LEU A 130 18.09 -16.44 -9.66
CA LEU A 130 19.11 -16.42 -10.69
C LEU A 130 18.86 -17.54 -11.72
N PRO A 131 19.34 -17.36 -12.96
CA PRO A 131 19.36 -18.44 -13.93
C PRO A 131 20.00 -19.70 -13.34
N ALA A 132 19.50 -20.86 -13.76
CA ALA A 132 20.08 -22.13 -13.33
C ALA A 132 21.57 -22.23 -13.76
N ASP A 133 22.38 -22.81 -12.89
CA ASP A 133 23.79 -23.11 -13.20
C ASP A 133 23.90 -24.24 -14.27
N GLU A 134 25.13 -24.57 -14.64
CA GLU A 134 25.40 -25.63 -15.62
C GLU A 134 24.86 -27.02 -15.18
N GLN A 135 24.60 -27.20 -13.90
CA GLN A 135 24.00 -28.39 -13.32
C GLN A 135 22.46 -28.30 -13.18
N GLY A 136 21.84 -27.23 -13.68
CA GLY A 136 20.41 -27.00 -13.63
C GLY A 136 19.88 -26.56 -12.26
N ARG A 137 20.72 -26.07 -11.34
CA ARG A 137 20.34 -25.65 -10.00
C ARG A 137 20.03 -24.16 -10.00
N PRO A 138 18.83 -23.72 -9.56
CA PRO A 138 18.50 -22.31 -9.46
C PRO A 138 19.32 -21.66 -8.34
N GLY A 139 19.84 -20.48 -8.59
CA GLY A 139 20.46 -19.63 -7.57
C GLY A 139 19.44 -18.65 -6.97
N ILE A 140 19.83 -18.06 -5.84
CA ILE A 140 19.05 -16.99 -5.18
C ILE A 140 19.98 -15.78 -5.01
N ASP A 141 19.55 -14.64 -5.53
CA ASP A 141 20.16 -13.34 -5.26
C ASP A 141 19.34 -12.63 -4.18
N LEU A 142 19.91 -12.40 -3.03
CA LEU A 142 19.25 -11.73 -1.92
C LEU A 142 19.23 -10.20 -2.09
N GLU A 143 19.99 -9.67 -3.06
CA GLU A 143 20.06 -8.25 -3.38
C GLU A 143 19.86 -8.02 -4.89
N PRO A 144 18.65 -8.30 -5.42
CA PRO A 144 18.42 -8.18 -6.85
C PRO A 144 18.68 -6.75 -7.33
N PRO A 145 19.18 -6.60 -8.58
CA PRO A 145 19.56 -5.31 -9.09
C PRO A 145 18.38 -4.33 -9.15
N LEU A 146 18.66 -3.09 -8.80
CA LEU A 146 17.71 -1.99 -8.90
C LEU A 146 17.27 -1.81 -10.37
N LYS A 147 15.97 -1.72 -10.60
CA LYS A 147 15.38 -1.33 -11.88
C LYS A 147 15.01 0.16 -11.80
N PRO A 148 15.70 1.05 -12.54
CA PRO A 148 15.46 2.49 -12.45
C PRO A 148 14.02 2.89 -12.75
N GLU A 149 13.37 2.22 -13.71
CA GLU A 149 11.98 2.47 -14.09
C GLU A 149 11.03 2.16 -12.94
N GLU A 150 11.24 1.06 -12.24
CA GLU A 150 10.44 0.66 -11.10
C GLU A 150 10.62 1.61 -9.91
N LEU A 151 11.83 2.14 -9.72
CA LEU A 151 12.09 3.16 -8.71
C LEU A 151 11.33 4.45 -9.02
N ILE A 152 11.37 4.92 -10.27
CA ILE A 152 10.64 6.10 -10.71
C ILE A 152 9.14 5.92 -10.51
N ASP A 153 8.60 4.80 -10.93
CA ASP A 153 7.20 4.44 -10.73
C ASP A 153 6.82 4.44 -9.24
N THR A 154 7.65 3.85 -8.39
CA THR A 154 7.44 3.79 -6.95
C THR A 154 7.35 5.19 -6.34
N LEU A 155 8.25 6.10 -6.76
CA LEU A 155 8.24 7.49 -6.29
C LEU A 155 7.01 8.26 -6.79
N ASN A 156 6.59 8.03 -8.04
CA ASN A 156 5.37 8.61 -8.61
C ASN A 156 4.11 8.13 -7.87
N LEU A 157 4.00 6.84 -7.63
CA LEU A 157 2.89 6.26 -6.86
C LEU A 157 2.86 6.79 -5.43
N ASN A 158 4.03 6.97 -4.80
CA ASN A 158 4.11 7.59 -3.49
C ASN A 158 3.59 9.04 -3.50
N ALA A 159 3.96 9.84 -4.50
CA ALA A 159 3.47 11.20 -4.65
C ALA A 159 1.94 11.24 -4.83
N CYS A 160 1.39 10.37 -5.68
CA CYS A 160 -0.06 10.24 -5.88
C CYS A 160 -0.78 9.89 -4.57
N ALA A 161 -0.28 8.89 -3.82
CA ALA A 161 -0.89 8.49 -2.55
C ALA A 161 -0.84 9.63 -1.50
N VAL A 162 0.28 10.34 -1.43
CA VAL A 162 0.45 11.50 -0.52
C VAL A 162 -0.50 12.64 -0.87
N LEU A 163 -0.63 12.97 -2.14
CA LEU A 163 -1.60 13.97 -2.60
C LEU A 163 -3.03 13.57 -2.21
N GLY A 164 -3.40 12.30 -2.41
CA GLY A 164 -4.70 11.77 -1.97
C GLY A 164 -4.93 11.94 -0.47
N ILE A 165 -3.91 11.68 0.37
CA ILE A 165 -3.98 11.92 1.82
C ILE A 165 -4.15 13.40 2.13
N LEU A 166 -3.37 14.27 1.50
CA LEU A 166 -3.39 15.71 1.78
C LEU A 166 -4.73 16.34 1.42
N PHE A 167 -5.29 16.02 0.25
CA PHE A 167 -6.63 16.47 -0.15
C PHE A 167 -7.69 15.96 0.83
N GLY A 168 -7.68 14.67 1.15
CA GLY A 168 -8.66 14.12 2.09
C GLY A 168 -8.54 14.71 3.50
N VAL A 169 -7.32 14.98 4.00
CA VAL A 169 -7.12 15.66 5.29
C VAL A 169 -7.63 17.10 5.23
N ASN A 170 -7.36 17.82 4.13
CA ASN A 170 -7.90 19.16 3.93
C ASN A 170 -9.43 19.16 4.02
N ASP A 171 -10.09 18.21 3.37
CA ASP A 171 -11.54 18.08 3.38
C ASP A 171 -12.10 17.74 4.78
N VAL A 172 -11.46 16.81 5.48
CA VAL A 172 -11.84 16.40 6.86
C VAL A 172 -11.68 17.54 7.86
N MET A 173 -10.61 18.33 7.70
CA MET A 173 -10.29 19.43 8.63
C MET A 173 -10.92 20.77 8.23
N GLU A 174 -11.65 20.80 7.09
CA GLU A 174 -12.19 22.04 6.51
C GLU A 174 -11.11 23.14 6.39
N ALA A 175 -9.86 22.71 6.04
CA ALA A 175 -8.75 23.62 5.96
C ALA A 175 -8.74 24.39 4.64
N GLU A 176 -8.29 25.65 4.68
CA GLU A 176 -8.25 26.54 3.51
C GLU A 176 -7.00 26.32 2.63
N ALA A 177 -6.57 25.07 2.49
CA ALA A 177 -5.36 24.71 1.73
C ALA A 177 -5.61 24.22 0.31
N SER A 178 -6.85 24.22 -0.17
CA SER A 178 -7.24 23.63 -1.46
C SER A 178 -6.50 24.21 -2.64
N GLN A 179 -6.27 25.54 -2.68
CA GLN A 179 -5.51 26.18 -3.77
C GLN A 179 -4.05 25.72 -3.76
N MET A 180 -3.40 25.75 -2.60
CA MET A 180 -2.01 25.30 -2.46
C MET A 180 -1.83 23.82 -2.86
N LEU A 181 -2.78 22.94 -2.49
CA LEU A 181 -2.75 21.53 -2.87
C LEU A 181 -2.98 21.34 -4.38
N THR A 182 -3.83 22.15 -4.98
CA THR A 182 -4.05 22.15 -6.43
C THR A 182 -2.79 22.59 -7.17
N ASP A 183 -2.12 23.63 -6.71
CA ASP A 183 -0.87 24.10 -7.29
C ASP A 183 0.24 23.04 -7.18
N LEU A 184 0.35 22.38 -6.03
CA LEU A 184 1.27 21.27 -5.82
C LEU A 184 0.97 20.08 -6.77
N ALA A 185 -0.29 19.73 -6.95
CA ALA A 185 -0.69 18.67 -7.87
C ALA A 185 -0.36 19.01 -9.33
N ASN A 186 -0.57 20.26 -9.73
CA ASN A 186 -0.21 20.75 -11.07
C ASN A 186 1.30 20.73 -11.30
N GLU A 187 2.08 21.14 -10.30
CA GLU A 187 3.55 21.07 -10.35
C GLU A 187 4.01 19.62 -10.51
N TYR A 188 3.45 18.70 -9.73
CA TYR A 188 3.75 17.27 -9.85
C TYR A 188 3.46 16.74 -11.27
N GLN A 189 2.29 17.05 -11.84
CA GLN A 189 1.94 16.64 -13.20
C GLN A 189 2.90 17.21 -14.24
N ALA A 190 3.37 18.44 -14.06
CA ALA A 190 4.34 19.05 -14.94
C ALA A 190 5.70 18.33 -14.88
N LEU A 191 6.14 17.91 -13.70
CA LEU A 191 7.37 17.13 -13.51
C LEU A 191 7.25 15.74 -14.15
N GLU A 192 6.13 15.06 -13.96
CA GLU A 192 5.88 13.75 -14.57
C GLU A 192 5.96 13.80 -16.11
N LYS A 193 5.33 14.81 -16.72
CA LYS A 193 5.39 15.02 -18.18
C LYS A 193 6.81 15.29 -18.68
N ARG A 194 7.64 16.00 -17.91
CA ARG A 194 9.05 16.25 -18.26
C ARG A 194 9.89 14.98 -18.18
N GLY A 195 9.65 14.12 -17.20
CA GLY A 195 10.35 12.85 -17.04
C GLY A 195 10.02 11.80 -18.10
N ARG A 196 8.85 11.90 -18.73
CA ARG A 196 8.40 11.00 -19.81
C ARG A 196 8.79 11.47 -21.22
N LYS A 197 9.77 12.37 -21.42
CA LYS A 197 10.26 12.64 -22.76
C LYS A 197 10.72 11.32 -23.39
N PRO A 198 10.28 11.01 -24.62
CA PRO A 198 10.79 9.84 -25.33
C PRO A 198 12.30 9.96 -25.42
N THR A 199 13.03 9.01 -24.89
CA THR A 199 14.42 8.78 -25.32
C THR A 199 14.36 8.63 -26.83
N ASP A 200 15.13 9.47 -27.52
CA ASP A 200 15.23 9.53 -28.96
C ASP A 200 15.18 8.12 -29.55
N LYS A 201 14.29 7.93 -30.54
CA LYS A 201 14.34 6.76 -31.40
C LYS A 201 15.79 6.63 -31.84
N GLN A 202 16.48 5.59 -31.39
CA GLN A 202 17.70 5.15 -32.02
C GLN A 202 17.35 5.00 -33.50
N GLU A 203 17.95 5.86 -34.31
CA GLU A 203 18.03 5.70 -35.75
C GLU A 203 18.71 4.34 -35.98
N ASP A 204 17.91 3.33 -36.26
CA ASP A 204 18.37 2.10 -36.90
C ASP A 204 18.92 2.51 -38.27
N GLY A 205 20.19 2.89 -38.25
CA GLY A 205 20.96 3.13 -39.44
C GLY A 205 20.97 1.88 -40.29
N GLU A 206 20.34 1.99 -41.46
CA GLU A 206 20.51 1.10 -42.59
C GLU A 206 21.98 0.75 -42.77
N ARG A 207 22.39 -0.42 -42.34
CA ARG A 207 23.63 -1.02 -42.88
C ARG A 207 23.25 -1.77 -44.15
N GLY A 208 23.42 -1.05 -45.26
CA GLY A 208 23.35 -1.61 -46.59
C GLY A 208 24.24 -2.85 -46.70
N VAL A 209 23.64 -3.90 -47.21
CA VAL A 209 24.27 -5.10 -47.74
C VAL A 209 24.94 -4.69 -49.05
N GLN A 210 26.25 -4.80 -49.13
CA GLN A 210 27.01 -5.06 -50.34
C GLN A 210 27.75 -6.38 -50.22
#